data_6dc7a51a5764110db87fcd3483435230
#
_entry.id   6dc7a51a5764110db87fcd3483435230
#
_cell.length_a   1.000
_cell.length_b   1.000
_cell.length_c   1.000
_cell.angle_alpha   90.00
_cell.angle_beta   90.00
_cell.angle_gamma   90.00
#
_symmetry.space_group_name_H-M   'P 1'
#
loop_
_entity.id
_entity.type
_entity.pdbx_description
1 polymer ?
#
loop_
_entity_poly.entity_id
_entity_poly.type
_entity_poly.pdbx_seq_one_letter_code
_entity_poly.pdbx_strand_id
1 'polypeptide(L)'
;MINENIKKLSDLLVNYSTELKKDEKILIEYEGNCCLPLVKQLIRDVYKAGANPFIKIRETKISREIMMECNEKQLKLMDDQFMNILRDMDAYIAVRAPGNTAELADVPGEKMSMYNRYTSPSLEYRVNNLKWCILRYPNDSMAQLAGTSVESFAEFYFNVCTMDYKKMSKAMDHLKELMDRTDRVELKGPNLDLSFSIKGVGAVKCDGKMNIPDGEVYTAPVRDSMNGSITYNTPSEIEGFTYENVHFEIEKGKIVRATANDTERINKYLDTDEGARYFGEFAIGVNPYVLEPMKDILFDEKICGSFHLTPGMCYEDAPNGNKSS
;
A
#
# COMPACT_ATOMS: atom_id res chain seq x y z
N MET A 1 7.07 26.54 8.73
CA MET A 1 6.67 25.14 9.03
C MET A 1 6.54 24.28 7.78
N ILE A 2 5.63 24.53 6.83
CA ILE A 2 5.44 23.66 5.64
C ILE A 2 6.74 23.46 4.84
N ASN A 3 7.52 24.48 4.59
CA ASN A 3 8.80 24.37 3.86
C ASN A 3 9.84 23.47 4.55
N GLU A 4 9.83 23.41 5.87
CA GLU A 4 10.77 22.59 6.64
C GLU A 4 10.35 21.12 6.64
N ASN A 5 9.04 20.84 6.77
CA ASN A 5 8.50 19.50 6.67
C ASN A 5 8.71 18.88 5.28
N ILE A 6 8.55 19.67 4.21
CA ILE A 6 8.84 19.25 2.84
C ILE A 6 10.32 18.87 2.69
N LYS A 7 11.24 19.63 3.29
CA LYS A 7 12.68 19.30 3.26
C LYS A 7 12.97 18.02 4.02
N LYS A 8 12.38 17.84 5.21
CA LYS A 8 12.54 16.59 5.99
C LYS A 8 12.00 15.38 5.24
N LEU A 9 10.82 15.51 4.63
CA LEU A 9 10.23 14.43 3.84
C LEU A 9 11.09 14.10 2.61
N SER A 10 11.56 15.11 1.90
CA SER A 10 12.44 14.92 0.74
C SER A 10 13.77 14.25 1.12
N ASP A 11 14.38 14.69 2.22
CA ASP A 11 15.61 14.09 2.76
C ASP A 11 15.40 12.62 3.15
N LEU A 12 14.28 12.31 3.81
CA LEU A 12 13.88 10.95 4.16
C LEU A 12 13.77 10.07 2.90
N LEU A 13 13.05 10.53 1.88
CA LEU A 13 12.80 9.78 0.65
C LEU A 13 14.10 9.50 -0.12
N VAL A 14 15.00 10.48 -0.21
CA VAL A 14 16.25 10.38 -0.96
C VAL A 14 17.30 9.58 -0.19
N ASN A 15 17.52 9.89 1.09
CA ASN A 15 18.66 9.39 1.85
C ASN A 15 18.35 8.14 2.70
N TYR A 16 17.05 7.88 3.00
CA TYR A 16 16.64 6.72 3.79
C TYR A 16 15.79 5.74 2.96
N SER A 17 14.68 6.19 2.38
CA SER A 17 13.77 5.27 1.70
C SER A 17 14.40 4.65 0.45
N THR A 18 14.99 5.45 -0.42
CA THR A 18 15.65 4.96 -1.64
C THR A 18 17.17 4.80 -1.50
N GLU A 19 17.77 5.29 -0.40
CA GLU A 19 19.24 5.24 -0.20
C GLU A 19 20.01 5.59 -1.48
N LEU A 20 19.60 6.71 -2.10
CA LEU A 20 20.08 7.11 -3.41
C LEU A 20 21.56 7.45 -3.38
N LYS A 21 22.31 6.93 -4.35
CA LYS A 21 23.78 7.11 -4.45
C LYS A 21 24.13 7.99 -5.62
N LYS A 22 25.38 8.48 -5.60
CA LYS A 22 25.96 9.24 -6.70
C LYS A 22 25.86 8.47 -8.02
N ASP A 23 25.59 9.21 -9.10
CA ASP A 23 25.43 8.75 -10.48
C ASP A 23 24.18 7.85 -10.73
N GLU A 24 23.43 7.46 -9.70
CA GLU A 24 22.17 6.74 -9.88
C GLU A 24 21.10 7.61 -10.56
N LYS A 25 20.15 6.95 -11.22
CA LYS A 25 19.02 7.55 -11.92
C LYS A 25 17.75 7.24 -11.16
N ILE A 26 16.94 8.26 -10.89
CA ILE A 26 15.67 8.09 -10.20
C ILE A 26 14.51 8.65 -11.01
N LEU A 27 13.46 7.85 -11.21
CA LEU A 27 12.20 8.32 -11.75
C LEU A 27 11.30 8.82 -10.62
N ILE A 28 10.94 10.10 -10.66
CA ILE A 28 9.95 10.71 -9.77
C ILE A 28 8.64 10.84 -10.55
N GLU A 29 7.67 9.99 -10.24
CA GLU A 29 6.33 10.09 -10.79
C GLU A 29 5.45 10.84 -9.79
N TYR A 30 4.67 11.82 -10.26
CA TYR A 30 3.76 12.54 -9.39
C TYR A 30 2.39 12.77 -10.02
N GLU A 31 1.40 12.92 -9.14
CA GLU A 31 0.02 13.21 -9.48
C GLU A 31 -0.50 14.35 -8.59
N GLY A 32 -1.12 15.35 -9.23
CA GLY A 32 -1.69 16.52 -8.57
C GLY A 32 -0.70 17.68 -8.41
N ASN A 33 -1.17 18.89 -8.73
CA ASN A 33 -0.35 20.11 -8.66
C ASN A 33 0.07 20.47 -7.23
N CYS A 34 -0.66 20.02 -6.21
CA CYS A 34 -0.30 20.21 -4.80
C CYS A 34 1.04 19.55 -4.44
N CYS A 35 1.47 18.51 -5.18
CA CYS A 35 2.76 17.84 -4.99
C CYS A 35 3.98 18.67 -5.44
N LEU A 36 3.79 19.70 -6.28
CA LEU A 36 4.91 20.44 -6.89
C LEU A 36 5.95 20.98 -5.89
N PRO A 37 5.59 21.47 -4.69
CA PRO A 37 6.58 21.89 -3.71
C PRO A 37 7.52 20.74 -3.29
N LEU A 38 6.98 19.53 -3.06
CA LEU A 38 7.77 18.34 -2.72
C LEU A 38 8.59 17.88 -3.93
N VAL A 39 8.00 17.80 -5.11
CA VAL A 39 8.70 17.37 -6.34
C VAL A 39 9.90 18.26 -6.65
N LYS A 40 9.73 19.59 -6.52
CA LYS A 40 10.85 20.53 -6.70
C LYS A 40 11.95 20.35 -5.66
N GLN A 41 11.58 20.01 -4.42
CA GLN A 41 12.55 19.75 -3.37
C GLN A 41 13.28 18.42 -3.61
N LEU A 42 12.57 17.36 -4.01
CA LEU A 42 13.15 16.07 -4.40
C LEU A 42 14.18 16.22 -5.50
N ILE A 43 13.88 16.97 -6.57
CA ILE A 43 14.83 17.24 -7.65
C ILE A 43 16.14 17.88 -7.12
N ARG A 44 16.01 18.87 -6.21
CA ARG A 44 17.19 19.55 -5.62
C ARG A 44 18.02 18.59 -4.77
N ASP A 45 17.36 17.77 -3.94
CA ASP A 45 18.05 16.86 -3.03
C ASP A 45 18.66 15.67 -3.79
N VAL A 46 18.04 15.19 -4.87
CA VAL A 46 18.60 14.19 -5.78
C VAL A 46 19.89 14.71 -6.43
N TYR A 47 19.89 15.93 -6.99
CA TYR A 47 21.12 16.54 -7.50
C TYR A 47 22.18 16.76 -6.42
N LYS A 48 21.76 17.12 -5.20
CA LYS A 48 22.68 17.27 -4.06
C LYS A 48 23.31 15.93 -3.65
N ALA A 49 22.60 14.82 -3.81
CA ALA A 49 23.13 13.47 -3.63
C ALA A 49 24.06 13.03 -4.77
N GLY A 50 24.20 13.84 -5.84
CA GLY A 50 24.98 13.52 -7.02
C GLY A 50 24.29 12.57 -7.99
N ALA A 51 23.00 12.37 -7.86
CA ALA A 51 22.18 11.49 -8.68
C ALA A 51 21.40 12.29 -9.76
N ASN A 52 20.69 11.59 -10.65
CA ASN A 52 20.03 12.16 -11.82
C ASN A 52 18.53 11.96 -11.74
N PRO A 53 17.70 13.02 -11.56
CA PRO A 53 16.25 12.91 -11.50
C PRO A 53 15.60 12.92 -12.89
N PHE A 54 14.64 12.02 -13.10
CA PHE A 54 13.74 11.97 -14.24
C PHE A 54 12.31 12.14 -13.75
N ILE A 55 11.44 12.78 -14.53
CA ILE A 55 10.10 13.14 -14.10
C ILE A 55 9.05 12.50 -15.00
N LYS A 56 8.02 11.92 -14.39
CA LYS A 56 6.79 11.48 -15.06
C LYS A 56 5.58 12.11 -14.39
N ILE A 57 4.70 12.67 -15.15
CA ILE A 57 3.43 13.23 -14.66
C ILE A 57 2.33 12.18 -14.89
N ARG A 58 1.54 11.94 -13.86
CA ARG A 58 0.33 11.12 -13.92
C ARG A 58 -0.89 12.02 -13.74
N GLU A 59 -1.95 11.72 -14.50
CA GLU A 59 -3.26 12.36 -14.35
C GLU A 59 -4.35 11.29 -14.44
N THR A 60 -5.02 11.03 -13.31
CA THR A 60 -5.99 9.92 -13.21
C THR A 60 -7.20 10.16 -14.11
N LYS A 61 -7.64 11.41 -14.33
CA LYS A 61 -8.73 11.72 -15.25
C LYS A 61 -8.42 11.31 -16.70
N ILE A 62 -7.17 11.53 -17.13
CA ILE A 62 -6.72 11.08 -18.47
C ILE A 62 -6.60 9.55 -18.50
N SER A 63 -6.09 8.94 -17.43
CA SER A 63 -6.01 7.49 -17.32
C SER A 63 -7.40 6.84 -17.40
N ARG A 64 -8.41 7.43 -16.75
CA ARG A 64 -9.80 6.98 -16.84
C ARG A 64 -10.31 6.95 -18.27
N GLU A 65 -10.14 8.04 -19.03
CA GLU A 65 -10.58 8.09 -20.44
C GLU A 65 -9.91 7.00 -21.30
N ILE A 66 -8.62 6.72 -21.04
CA ILE A 66 -7.93 5.62 -21.71
C ILE A 66 -8.53 4.27 -21.29
N MET A 67 -8.76 4.06 -19.99
CA MET A 67 -9.29 2.79 -19.47
C MET A 67 -10.69 2.49 -20.00
N MET A 68 -11.56 3.50 -20.17
CA MET A 68 -12.91 3.30 -20.68
C MET A 68 -12.93 2.63 -22.06
N GLU A 69 -11.98 2.94 -22.93
CA GLU A 69 -12.00 2.51 -24.35
C GLU A 69 -10.78 1.66 -24.74
N CYS A 70 -9.79 1.44 -23.84
CA CYS A 70 -8.54 0.76 -24.15
C CYS A 70 -8.73 -0.64 -24.73
N ASN A 71 -7.72 -1.09 -25.46
CA ASN A 71 -7.58 -2.46 -25.94
C ASN A 71 -6.20 -3.03 -25.59
N GLU A 72 -6.09 -4.34 -25.68
CA GLU A 72 -4.88 -5.09 -25.29
C GLU A 72 -3.60 -4.61 -25.98
N LYS A 73 -3.67 -4.33 -27.30
CA LYS A 73 -2.50 -3.89 -28.09
C LYS A 73 -1.99 -2.53 -27.62
N GLN A 74 -2.91 -1.62 -27.31
CA GLN A 74 -2.59 -0.29 -26.80
C GLN A 74 -1.94 -0.39 -25.42
N LEU A 75 -2.54 -1.14 -24.49
CA LEU A 75 -2.05 -1.29 -23.13
C LEU A 75 -0.68 -1.96 -23.11
N LYS A 76 -0.48 -3.02 -23.90
CA LYS A 76 0.81 -3.66 -24.03
C LYS A 76 1.90 -2.71 -24.54
N LEU A 77 1.60 -1.90 -25.56
CA LEU A 77 2.57 -0.92 -26.07
C LEU A 77 2.89 0.15 -25.03
N MET A 78 1.88 0.61 -24.26
CA MET A 78 2.07 1.58 -23.18
C MET A 78 2.98 0.99 -22.07
N ASP A 79 2.76 -0.27 -21.69
CA ASP A 79 3.57 -0.95 -20.70
C ASP A 79 5.01 -1.19 -21.19
N ASP A 80 5.19 -1.65 -22.44
CA ASP A 80 6.50 -1.82 -23.07
C ASP A 80 7.31 -0.50 -23.08
N GLN A 81 6.65 0.62 -23.39
CA GLN A 81 7.28 1.95 -23.35
C GLN A 81 7.70 2.34 -21.93
N PHE A 82 6.82 2.10 -20.94
CA PHE A 82 7.13 2.40 -19.54
C PHE A 82 8.22 1.48 -18.99
N MET A 83 8.18 0.20 -19.33
CA MET A 83 9.22 -0.78 -19.01
C MET A 83 10.60 -0.31 -19.50
N ASN A 84 10.69 0.21 -20.72
CA ASN A 84 11.96 0.74 -21.25
C ASN A 84 12.49 1.90 -20.43
N ILE A 85 11.61 2.79 -19.92
CA ILE A 85 12.03 3.85 -19.00
C ILE A 85 12.54 3.25 -17.70
N LEU A 86 11.79 2.30 -17.09
CA LEU A 86 12.15 1.71 -15.79
C LEU A 86 13.49 0.95 -15.83
N ARG A 87 13.80 0.28 -16.94
CA ARG A 87 15.08 -0.43 -17.12
C ARG A 87 16.30 0.46 -17.04
N ASP A 88 16.14 1.74 -17.34
CA ASP A 88 17.22 2.72 -17.25
C ASP A 88 17.35 3.37 -15.86
N MET A 89 16.45 3.04 -14.92
CA MET A 89 16.40 3.64 -13.59
C MET A 89 16.96 2.71 -12.52
N ASP A 90 17.55 3.30 -11.48
CA ASP A 90 18.02 2.60 -10.27
C ASP A 90 17.01 2.74 -9.13
N ALA A 91 16.21 3.82 -9.16
CA ALA A 91 15.23 4.11 -8.12
C ALA A 91 13.94 4.73 -8.69
N TYR A 92 12.87 4.65 -7.88
CA TYR A 92 11.56 5.18 -8.23
C TYR A 92 10.87 5.79 -7.00
N ILE A 93 10.35 7.00 -7.13
CA ILE A 93 9.47 7.61 -6.13
C ILE A 93 8.15 7.97 -6.79
N ALA A 94 7.03 7.58 -6.17
CA ALA A 94 5.70 8.00 -6.60
C ALA A 94 5.01 8.87 -5.55
N VAL A 95 4.67 10.10 -5.91
CA VAL A 95 3.92 11.03 -5.06
C VAL A 95 2.48 11.09 -5.58
N ARG A 96 1.53 10.58 -4.82
CA ARG A 96 0.12 10.43 -5.20
C ARG A 96 -0.77 11.43 -4.47
N ALA A 97 -1.44 12.30 -5.22
CA ALA A 97 -2.44 13.24 -4.69
C ALA A 97 -3.58 13.44 -5.70
N PRO A 98 -4.35 12.38 -5.99
CA PRO A 98 -5.49 12.47 -6.90
C PRO A 98 -6.51 13.49 -6.36
N GLY A 99 -7.07 14.30 -7.24
CA GLY A 99 -8.10 15.28 -6.87
C GLY A 99 -9.44 14.63 -6.49
N ASN A 100 -9.64 13.36 -6.88
CA ASN A 100 -10.79 12.54 -6.54
C ASN A 100 -10.32 11.09 -6.40
N THR A 101 -10.49 10.49 -5.24
CA THR A 101 -10.10 9.10 -4.98
C THR A 101 -10.99 8.09 -5.68
N ALA A 102 -12.23 8.46 -5.99
CA ALA A 102 -13.22 7.64 -6.69
C ALA A 102 -13.25 7.87 -8.21
N GLU A 103 -12.24 8.51 -8.81
CA GLU A 103 -12.24 8.87 -10.24
C GLU A 103 -12.38 7.67 -11.19
N LEU A 104 -11.95 6.48 -10.76
CA LEU A 104 -12.02 5.25 -11.55
C LEU A 104 -13.22 4.35 -11.19
N ALA A 105 -14.12 4.78 -10.30
CA ALA A 105 -15.20 3.93 -9.77
C ALA A 105 -16.23 3.48 -10.83
N ASP A 106 -16.35 4.20 -11.93
CA ASP A 106 -17.26 3.91 -13.06
C ASP A 106 -16.57 3.21 -14.25
N VAL A 107 -15.29 2.91 -14.15
CA VAL A 107 -14.59 2.11 -15.17
C VAL A 107 -15.13 0.68 -15.12
N PRO A 108 -15.57 0.09 -16.27
CA PRO A 108 -16.07 -1.29 -16.28
C PRO A 108 -15.04 -2.28 -15.76
N GLY A 109 -15.46 -3.21 -14.89
CA GLY A 109 -14.56 -4.17 -14.24
C GLY A 109 -13.72 -5.00 -15.23
N GLU A 110 -14.26 -5.35 -16.41
CA GLU A 110 -13.50 -6.01 -17.47
C GLU A 110 -12.35 -5.15 -18.02
N LYS A 111 -12.56 -3.84 -18.13
CA LYS A 111 -11.55 -2.87 -18.59
C LYS A 111 -10.49 -2.65 -17.50
N MET A 112 -10.91 -2.57 -16.25
CA MET A 112 -9.98 -2.49 -15.10
C MET A 112 -9.10 -3.74 -15.03
N SER A 113 -9.68 -4.94 -15.11
CA SER A 113 -8.95 -6.20 -15.12
C SER A 113 -7.99 -6.30 -16.32
N MET A 114 -8.42 -5.86 -17.50
CA MET A 114 -7.55 -5.78 -18.67
C MET A 114 -6.38 -4.83 -18.44
N TYR A 115 -6.64 -3.63 -17.93
CA TYR A 115 -5.60 -2.64 -17.61
C TYR A 115 -4.59 -3.22 -16.64
N ASN A 116 -5.03 -3.75 -15.51
CA ASN A 116 -4.15 -4.34 -14.48
C ASN A 116 -3.29 -5.46 -15.06
N ARG A 117 -3.89 -6.37 -15.82
CA ARG A 117 -3.18 -7.50 -16.46
C ARG A 117 -2.06 -7.05 -17.41
N TYR A 118 -2.31 -6.03 -18.23
CA TYR A 118 -1.33 -5.60 -19.24
C TYR A 118 -0.32 -4.57 -18.72
N THR A 119 -0.55 -3.99 -17.52
CA THR A 119 0.40 -3.09 -16.86
C THR A 119 1.15 -3.75 -15.68
N SER A 120 0.81 -5.00 -15.33
CA SER A 120 1.52 -5.75 -14.27
C SER A 120 3.00 -5.98 -14.58
N PRO A 121 3.47 -6.23 -15.82
CA PRO A 121 4.88 -6.50 -16.05
C PRO A 121 5.81 -5.36 -15.63
N SER A 122 5.46 -4.11 -15.94
CA SER A 122 6.25 -2.94 -15.51
C SER A 122 6.14 -2.70 -14.00
N LEU A 123 4.99 -2.99 -13.41
CA LEU A 123 4.80 -2.95 -11.95
C LEU A 123 5.70 -3.96 -11.24
N GLU A 124 5.68 -5.22 -11.68
CA GLU A 124 6.53 -6.30 -11.13
C GLU A 124 8.01 -5.98 -11.30
N TYR A 125 8.41 -5.48 -12.48
CA TYR A 125 9.80 -5.06 -12.70
C TYR A 125 10.22 -3.98 -11.70
N ARG A 126 9.40 -2.95 -11.51
CA ARG A 126 9.66 -1.87 -10.55
C ARG A 126 9.83 -2.41 -9.12
N VAL A 127 8.91 -3.27 -8.68
CA VAL A 127 8.90 -3.82 -7.32
C VAL A 127 10.14 -4.69 -7.07
N ASN A 128 10.53 -5.52 -8.03
CA ASN A 128 11.58 -6.51 -7.85
C ASN A 128 13.00 -6.01 -8.20
N ASN A 129 13.13 -4.91 -8.96
CA ASN A 129 14.43 -4.49 -9.49
C ASN A 129 14.86 -3.07 -9.09
N LEU A 130 13.93 -2.23 -8.64
CA LEU A 130 14.27 -0.84 -8.29
C LEU A 130 14.18 -0.62 -6.77
N LYS A 131 14.96 0.33 -6.27
CA LYS A 131 14.71 0.93 -4.97
C LYS A 131 13.50 1.84 -5.11
N TRP A 132 12.37 1.52 -4.51
CA TRP A 132 11.16 2.29 -4.74
C TRP A 132 10.50 2.76 -3.45
N CYS A 133 9.85 3.92 -3.52
CA CYS A 133 9.01 4.42 -2.44
C CYS A 133 7.76 5.10 -3.00
N ILE A 134 6.60 4.73 -2.47
CA ILE A 134 5.31 5.33 -2.81
C ILE A 134 4.75 6.05 -1.61
N LEU A 135 4.24 7.26 -1.84
CA LEU A 135 3.59 8.05 -0.80
C LEU A 135 2.35 8.76 -1.33
N ARG A 136 1.39 8.98 -0.42
CA ARG A 136 0.34 9.96 -0.59
C ARG A 136 0.92 11.36 -0.35
N TYR A 137 0.23 12.38 -0.83
CA TYR A 137 0.53 13.77 -0.47
C TYR A 137 -0.77 14.50 -0.11
N PRO A 138 -0.80 15.28 0.99
CA PRO A 138 -2.04 15.84 1.51
C PRO A 138 -2.73 16.77 0.51
N ASN A 139 -4.03 16.56 0.35
CA ASN A 139 -4.91 17.37 -0.49
C ASN A 139 -6.35 17.34 0.03
N ASP A 140 -7.25 18.04 -0.65
CA ASP A 140 -8.66 18.15 -0.26
C ASP A 140 -9.37 16.78 -0.24
N SER A 141 -9.10 15.90 -1.20
CA SER A 141 -9.79 14.60 -1.29
C SER A 141 -9.42 13.68 -0.14
N MET A 142 -8.16 13.67 0.29
CA MET A 142 -7.70 12.91 1.44
C MET A 142 -8.24 13.47 2.76
N ALA A 143 -8.26 14.79 2.92
CA ALA A 143 -8.83 15.43 4.10
C ALA A 143 -10.34 15.13 4.22
N GLN A 144 -11.07 15.11 3.11
CA GLN A 144 -12.50 14.72 3.07
C GLN A 144 -12.71 13.25 3.46
N LEU A 145 -11.90 12.32 2.96
CA LEU A 145 -11.96 10.91 3.37
C LEU A 145 -11.73 10.74 4.87
N ALA A 146 -10.71 11.42 5.39
CA ALA A 146 -10.37 11.42 6.81
C ALA A 146 -11.37 12.22 7.68
N GLY A 147 -12.36 12.90 7.09
CA GLY A 147 -13.36 13.69 7.81
C GLY A 147 -12.80 14.90 8.55
N THR A 148 -11.73 15.52 8.06
CA THR A 148 -11.05 16.64 8.71
C THR A 148 -10.73 17.78 7.73
N SER A 149 -10.21 18.90 8.26
CA SER A 149 -9.74 20.00 7.41
C SER A 149 -8.41 19.69 6.73
N VAL A 150 -8.14 20.34 5.59
CA VAL A 150 -6.87 20.16 4.85
C VAL A 150 -5.66 20.53 5.71
N GLU A 151 -5.77 21.57 6.53
CA GLU A 151 -4.69 22.00 7.41
C GLU A 151 -4.41 20.99 8.51
N SER A 152 -5.45 20.47 9.19
CA SER A 152 -5.31 19.43 10.21
C SER A 152 -4.78 18.14 9.64
N PHE A 153 -5.27 17.74 8.44
CA PHE A 153 -4.75 16.56 7.74
C PHE A 153 -3.29 16.74 7.36
N ALA A 154 -2.88 17.90 6.85
CA ALA A 154 -1.49 18.16 6.49
C ALA A 154 -0.56 18.14 7.71
N GLU A 155 -0.99 18.68 8.87
CA GLU A 155 -0.25 18.59 10.12
C GLU A 155 -0.06 17.14 10.57
N PHE A 156 -1.14 16.37 10.61
CA PHE A 156 -1.10 14.94 10.89
C PHE A 156 -0.17 14.22 9.92
N TYR A 157 -0.35 14.41 8.62
CA TYR A 157 0.45 13.78 7.56
C TYR A 157 1.95 14.00 7.76
N PHE A 158 2.37 15.24 7.98
CA PHE A 158 3.79 15.52 8.16
C PHE A 158 4.35 14.95 9.47
N ASN A 159 3.57 14.89 10.53
CA ASN A 159 3.98 14.25 11.79
C ASN A 159 4.23 12.75 11.57
N VAL A 160 3.33 12.08 10.85
CA VAL A 160 3.44 10.66 10.51
C VAL A 160 4.58 10.40 9.53
N CYS A 161 4.64 11.18 8.43
CA CYS A 161 5.53 10.88 7.30
C CYS A 161 6.97 11.38 7.49
N THR A 162 7.25 12.24 8.48
CA THR A 162 8.60 12.76 8.75
C THR A 162 9.16 12.33 10.10
N MET A 163 8.59 11.29 10.69
CA MET A 163 9.10 10.70 11.94
C MET A 163 10.48 10.05 11.74
N ASP A 164 11.14 9.71 12.84
CA ASP A 164 12.42 9.00 12.80
C ASP A 164 12.22 7.51 12.48
N TYR A 165 12.14 7.19 11.18
CA TYR A 165 11.98 5.82 10.70
C TYR A 165 13.14 4.90 11.07
N LYS A 166 14.37 5.41 11.21
CA LYS A 166 15.50 4.62 11.69
C LYS A 166 15.30 4.13 13.13
N LYS A 167 14.76 5.03 13.98
CA LYS A 167 14.45 4.68 15.38
C LYS A 167 13.29 3.68 15.43
N MET A 168 12.25 3.91 14.63
CA MET A 168 11.12 2.98 14.53
C MET A 168 11.57 1.61 14.05
N SER A 169 12.37 1.54 12.98
CA SER A 169 12.92 0.28 12.44
C SER A 169 13.63 -0.56 13.52
N LYS A 170 14.43 0.09 14.37
CA LYS A 170 15.09 -0.62 15.50
C LYS A 170 14.07 -1.08 16.55
N ALA A 171 13.05 -0.29 16.84
CA ALA A 171 12.02 -0.69 17.81
C ALA A 171 11.20 -1.89 17.30
N MET A 172 11.03 -2.01 16.00
CA MET A 172 10.31 -3.13 15.35
C MET A 172 11.08 -4.46 15.39
N ASP A 173 12.40 -4.45 15.65
CA ASP A 173 13.21 -5.68 15.68
C ASP A 173 12.66 -6.69 16.70
N HIS A 174 12.24 -6.26 17.87
CA HIS A 174 11.66 -7.14 18.89
C HIS A 174 10.35 -7.80 18.47
N LEU A 175 9.48 -7.04 17.78
CA LEU A 175 8.23 -7.60 17.26
C LEU A 175 8.51 -8.58 16.13
N LYS A 176 9.41 -8.24 15.22
CA LYS A 176 9.84 -9.14 14.13
C LYS A 176 10.41 -10.44 14.69
N GLU A 177 11.34 -10.38 15.64
CA GLU A 177 11.92 -11.56 16.27
C GLU A 177 10.88 -12.41 17.00
N LEU A 178 9.88 -11.77 17.64
CA LEU A 178 8.76 -12.48 18.26
C LEU A 178 7.93 -13.21 17.21
N MET A 179 7.57 -12.56 16.11
CA MET A 179 6.78 -13.17 15.04
C MET A 179 7.57 -14.31 14.36
N ASP A 180 8.86 -14.14 14.09
CA ASP A 180 9.71 -15.16 13.45
C ASP A 180 9.78 -16.48 14.24
N ARG A 181 9.72 -16.42 15.57
CA ARG A 181 9.75 -17.62 16.46
C ARG A 181 8.38 -18.14 16.86
N THR A 182 7.30 -17.43 16.49
CA THR A 182 5.93 -17.79 16.84
C THR A 182 5.40 -18.84 15.88
N ASP A 183 4.80 -19.89 16.46
CA ASP A 183 4.02 -20.86 15.68
C ASP A 183 2.55 -20.44 15.64
N ARG A 184 1.91 -20.31 16.81
CA ARG A 184 0.47 -20.13 16.91
C ARG A 184 0.10 -18.71 17.34
N VAL A 185 -0.84 -18.14 16.61
CA VAL A 185 -1.48 -16.87 16.92
C VAL A 185 -2.93 -17.14 17.32
N GLU A 186 -3.37 -16.53 18.40
CA GLU A 186 -4.76 -16.50 18.85
C GLU A 186 -5.19 -15.05 19.02
N LEU A 187 -6.26 -14.65 18.34
CA LEU A 187 -6.85 -13.32 18.42
C LEU A 187 -8.24 -13.45 19.03
N LYS A 188 -8.48 -12.76 20.16
CA LYS A 188 -9.76 -12.78 20.88
C LYS A 188 -10.20 -11.38 21.26
N GLY A 189 -11.47 -11.11 21.04
CA GLY A 189 -12.09 -9.81 21.34
C GLY A 189 -13.57 -9.81 21.03
N PRO A 190 -14.24 -8.68 21.10
CA PRO A 190 -15.62 -8.55 20.65
C PRO A 190 -15.74 -8.93 19.18
N ASN A 191 -16.59 -9.91 18.86
CA ASN A 191 -16.79 -10.42 17.48
C ASN A 191 -15.49 -10.91 16.79
N LEU A 192 -14.55 -11.43 17.58
CA LEU A 192 -13.24 -11.91 17.14
C LEU A 192 -12.86 -13.15 17.93
N ASP A 193 -12.76 -14.29 17.26
CA ASP A 193 -12.18 -15.52 17.77
C ASP A 193 -11.50 -16.24 16.62
N LEU A 194 -10.20 -16.01 16.45
CA LEU A 194 -9.38 -16.59 15.40
C LEU A 194 -8.16 -17.31 15.97
N SER A 195 -7.79 -18.40 15.35
CA SER A 195 -6.51 -19.06 15.59
C SER A 195 -5.89 -19.53 14.30
N PHE A 196 -4.57 -19.35 14.15
CA PHE A 196 -3.79 -19.76 12.99
C PHE A 196 -2.32 -19.95 13.32
N SER A 197 -1.57 -20.57 12.43
CA SER A 197 -0.12 -20.69 12.51
C SER A 197 0.55 -19.67 11.58
N ILE A 198 1.71 -19.15 11.99
CA ILE A 198 2.63 -18.35 11.14
C ILE A 198 4.01 -19.03 11.05
N LYS A 199 4.10 -20.29 11.44
CA LYS A 199 5.34 -21.05 11.55
C LYS A 199 6.08 -21.14 10.23
N GLY A 200 7.33 -20.67 10.22
CA GLY A 200 8.23 -20.83 9.08
C GLY A 200 7.98 -19.91 7.90
N VAL A 201 7.01 -18.99 8.00
CA VAL A 201 6.74 -17.99 6.94
C VAL A 201 7.75 -16.85 6.99
N GLY A 202 8.15 -16.45 8.21
CA GLY A 202 9.01 -15.28 8.41
C GLY A 202 8.21 -13.99 8.53
N ALA A 203 8.82 -12.99 9.17
CA ALA A 203 8.22 -11.68 9.35
C ALA A 203 9.07 -10.58 8.68
N VAL A 204 8.41 -9.57 8.12
CA VAL A 204 9.02 -8.47 7.39
C VAL A 204 8.64 -7.16 8.05
N LYS A 205 9.60 -6.25 8.19
CA LYS A 205 9.34 -4.89 8.67
C LYS A 205 9.04 -3.96 7.52
N CYS A 206 7.95 -3.23 7.63
CA CYS A 206 7.64 -2.07 6.80
C CYS A 206 8.08 -0.81 7.55
N ASP A 207 9.27 -0.33 7.26
CA ASP A 207 9.97 0.68 8.06
C ASP A 207 10.29 1.98 7.31
N GLY A 208 9.54 2.30 6.27
CA GLY A 208 9.70 3.52 5.47
C GLY A 208 10.60 3.36 4.25
N LYS A 209 10.89 2.10 3.85
CA LYS A 209 11.70 1.80 2.66
C LYS A 209 10.87 1.75 1.38
N MET A 210 9.65 1.25 1.43
CA MET A 210 8.78 1.06 0.26
C MET A 210 7.57 1.98 0.26
N ASN A 211 7.05 2.31 1.45
CA ASN A 211 5.91 3.20 1.60
C ASN A 211 6.19 4.33 2.60
N ILE A 212 5.53 5.47 2.43
CA ILE A 212 5.43 6.55 3.39
C ILE A 212 3.98 7.05 3.41
N PRO A 213 3.25 6.98 4.58
CA PRO A 213 3.74 6.49 5.87
C PRO A 213 4.00 4.98 5.86
N ASP A 214 4.70 4.55 6.91
CA ASP A 214 4.98 3.16 7.17
C ASP A 214 4.94 2.85 8.67
N GLY A 215 5.12 1.60 9.07
CA GLY A 215 5.12 1.19 10.48
C GLY A 215 4.21 0.01 10.74
N GLU A 216 4.60 -1.15 10.21
CA GLU A 216 3.99 -2.44 10.50
C GLU A 216 5.02 -3.55 10.42
N VAL A 217 4.72 -4.67 11.05
CA VAL A 217 5.44 -5.93 10.84
C VAL A 217 4.44 -6.92 10.31
N TYR A 218 4.67 -7.44 9.10
CA TYR A 218 3.79 -8.40 8.48
C TYR A 218 4.42 -9.78 8.29
N THR A 219 3.57 -10.76 8.14
CA THR A 219 3.82 -12.14 7.77
C THR A 219 2.60 -12.67 7.03
N ALA A 220 2.53 -13.96 6.73
CA ALA A 220 1.30 -14.58 6.26
C ALA A 220 0.91 -15.75 7.16
N PRO A 221 -0.41 -16.02 7.35
CA PRO A 221 -0.85 -17.26 7.97
C PRO A 221 -0.46 -18.46 7.11
N VAL A 222 -0.04 -19.56 7.71
CA VAL A 222 0.06 -20.85 7.01
C VAL A 222 -1.31 -21.13 6.36
N ARG A 223 -1.33 -21.35 5.06
CA ARG A 223 -2.52 -21.24 4.19
C ARG A 223 -3.77 -21.91 4.75
N ASP A 224 -3.64 -23.15 5.23
CA ASP A 224 -4.79 -23.96 5.66
C ASP A 224 -4.94 -24.02 7.20
N SER A 225 -4.27 -23.13 7.95
CA SER A 225 -4.22 -23.21 9.40
C SER A 225 -5.29 -22.41 10.14
N MET A 226 -5.88 -21.39 9.50
CA MET A 226 -6.78 -20.45 10.14
C MET A 226 -8.17 -21.04 10.35
N ASN A 227 -8.72 -20.84 11.57
CA ASN A 227 -10.10 -21.21 11.92
C ASN A 227 -10.69 -20.16 12.86
N GLY A 228 -12.01 -19.95 12.74
CA GLY A 228 -12.77 -19.07 13.62
C GLY A 228 -13.53 -17.99 12.86
N SER A 229 -13.72 -16.85 13.49
CA SER A 229 -14.48 -15.73 12.88
C SER A 229 -13.93 -14.37 13.27
N ILE A 230 -14.15 -13.40 12.41
CA ILE A 230 -13.80 -12.00 12.63
C ILE A 230 -14.85 -11.07 12.05
N THR A 231 -15.18 -10.01 12.80
CA THR A 231 -15.84 -8.82 12.25
C THR A 231 -14.88 -7.66 12.34
N TYR A 232 -14.52 -7.10 11.20
CA TYR A 232 -13.63 -5.93 11.14
C TYR A 232 -14.34 -4.70 11.70
N ASN A 233 -13.65 -3.93 12.52
CA ASN A 233 -14.16 -2.72 13.16
C ASN A 233 -13.76 -1.43 12.46
N THR A 234 -13.06 -1.55 11.33
CA THR A 234 -12.59 -0.42 10.51
C THR A 234 -13.23 -0.53 9.13
N PRO A 235 -13.81 0.54 8.58
CA PRO A 235 -14.27 0.55 7.19
C PRO A 235 -13.08 0.41 6.24
N SER A 236 -13.30 -0.26 5.12
CA SER A 236 -12.29 -0.47 4.08
C SER A 236 -12.80 0.03 2.74
N GLU A 237 -12.00 0.85 2.04
CA GLU A 237 -12.34 1.31 0.70
C GLU A 237 -11.64 0.47 -0.36
N ILE A 238 -12.43 -0.14 -1.25
CA ILE A 238 -11.92 -0.93 -2.37
C ILE A 238 -12.66 -0.47 -3.64
N GLU A 239 -11.92 -0.02 -4.64
CA GLU A 239 -12.47 0.40 -5.94
C GLU A 239 -13.60 1.44 -5.84
N GLY A 240 -13.44 2.42 -4.93
CA GLY A 240 -14.42 3.50 -4.72
C GLY A 240 -15.67 3.09 -3.95
N PHE A 241 -15.69 1.87 -3.37
CA PHE A 241 -16.76 1.41 -2.49
C PHE A 241 -16.26 1.20 -1.07
N THR A 242 -16.94 1.79 -0.09
CA THR A 242 -16.62 1.61 1.33
C THR A 242 -17.37 0.39 1.88
N TYR A 243 -16.64 -0.65 2.24
CA TYR A 243 -17.15 -1.80 2.98
C TYR A 243 -17.16 -1.48 4.47
N GLU A 244 -18.25 -1.85 5.14
CA GLU A 244 -18.45 -1.70 6.58
C GLU A 244 -18.94 -3.00 7.18
N ASN A 245 -18.58 -3.24 8.46
CA ASN A 245 -19.02 -4.43 9.20
C ASN A 245 -18.72 -5.74 8.46
N VAL A 246 -17.56 -5.79 7.80
CA VAL A 246 -17.14 -7.02 7.10
C VAL A 246 -16.94 -8.13 8.12
N HIS A 247 -17.66 -9.22 7.93
CA HIS A 247 -17.59 -10.41 8.78
C HIS A 247 -17.22 -11.64 7.96
N PHE A 248 -16.24 -12.39 8.45
CA PHE A 248 -15.79 -13.66 7.87
C PHE A 248 -15.93 -14.81 8.88
N GLU A 249 -16.44 -15.94 8.41
CA GLU A 249 -16.29 -17.25 9.05
C GLU A 249 -15.26 -18.05 8.26
N ILE A 250 -14.30 -18.66 8.96
CA ILE A 250 -13.10 -19.23 8.34
C ILE A 250 -12.93 -20.66 8.83
N GLU A 251 -12.75 -21.58 7.89
CA GLU A 251 -12.46 -23.00 8.15
C GLU A 251 -11.25 -23.44 7.31
N LYS A 252 -10.24 -23.98 7.98
CA LYS A 252 -9.01 -24.45 7.32
C LYS A 252 -8.42 -23.42 6.34
N GLY A 253 -8.32 -22.18 6.80
CA GLY A 253 -7.76 -21.05 6.05
C GLY A 253 -8.70 -20.40 5.03
N LYS A 254 -9.82 -21.05 4.70
CA LYS A 254 -10.77 -20.56 3.69
C LYS A 254 -11.91 -19.78 4.31
N ILE A 255 -12.24 -18.62 3.75
CA ILE A 255 -13.45 -17.87 4.08
C ILE A 255 -14.65 -18.65 3.51
N VAL A 256 -15.39 -19.32 4.41
CA VAL A 256 -16.58 -20.12 4.04
C VAL A 256 -17.85 -19.28 4.03
N ARG A 257 -17.88 -18.19 4.78
CA ARG A 257 -18.97 -17.22 4.78
C ARG A 257 -18.41 -15.80 4.88
N ALA A 258 -18.94 -14.90 4.07
CA ALA A 258 -18.63 -13.47 4.10
C ALA A 258 -19.91 -12.65 4.07
N THR A 259 -20.01 -11.66 4.96
CA THR A 259 -21.08 -10.65 4.96
C THR A 259 -20.50 -9.26 5.16
N ALA A 260 -21.19 -8.23 4.67
CA ALA A 260 -20.83 -6.83 4.81
C ALA A 260 -22.08 -5.96 4.61
N ASN A 261 -21.93 -4.64 4.61
CA ASN A 261 -22.99 -3.71 4.19
C ASN A 261 -23.48 -3.97 2.74
N ASP A 262 -22.66 -4.57 1.88
CA ASP A 262 -23.03 -5.15 0.60
C ASP A 262 -22.47 -6.58 0.49
N THR A 263 -23.29 -7.55 0.91
CA THR A 263 -22.90 -8.97 0.98
C THR A 263 -22.70 -9.59 -0.42
N GLU A 264 -23.48 -9.19 -1.41
CA GLU A 264 -23.34 -9.71 -2.77
C GLU A 264 -22.03 -9.25 -3.40
N ARG A 265 -21.74 -7.96 -3.27
CA ARG A 265 -20.54 -7.35 -3.82
C ARG A 265 -19.26 -7.92 -3.20
N ILE A 266 -19.21 -8.10 -1.87
CA ILE A 266 -18.02 -8.67 -1.23
C ILE A 266 -17.78 -10.12 -1.63
N ASN A 267 -18.85 -10.94 -1.77
CA ASN A 267 -18.70 -12.31 -2.23
C ASN A 267 -18.24 -12.37 -3.68
N LYS A 268 -18.74 -11.51 -4.56
CA LYS A 268 -18.25 -11.41 -5.95
C LYS A 268 -16.77 -11.07 -6.01
N TYR A 269 -16.30 -10.17 -5.13
CA TYR A 269 -14.89 -9.84 -5.01
C TYR A 269 -14.04 -11.02 -4.54
N LEU A 270 -14.51 -11.74 -3.50
CA LEU A 270 -13.83 -12.92 -2.94
C LEU A 270 -13.90 -14.17 -3.84
N ASP A 271 -14.76 -14.20 -4.85
CA ASP A 271 -14.91 -15.30 -5.80
C ASP A 271 -14.19 -15.05 -7.14
N THR A 272 -13.28 -14.08 -7.19
CA THR A 272 -12.51 -13.75 -8.40
C THR A 272 -11.65 -14.93 -8.86
N ASP A 273 -11.03 -15.66 -7.91
CA ASP A 273 -10.28 -16.88 -8.16
C ASP A 273 -10.23 -17.80 -6.93
N GLU A 274 -9.56 -18.95 -7.05
CA GLU A 274 -9.47 -19.92 -5.96
C GLU A 274 -8.73 -19.41 -4.72
N GLY A 275 -7.74 -18.53 -4.89
CA GLY A 275 -6.91 -17.98 -3.82
C GLY A 275 -7.54 -16.82 -3.09
N ALA A 276 -8.50 -16.14 -3.69
CA ALA A 276 -9.10 -14.91 -3.16
C ALA A 276 -9.78 -15.09 -1.79
N ARG A 277 -10.24 -16.31 -1.45
CA ARG A 277 -10.83 -16.64 -0.16
C ARG A 277 -9.83 -17.12 0.90
N TYR A 278 -8.54 -17.11 0.63
CA TYR A 278 -7.48 -17.43 1.60
C TYR A 278 -6.70 -16.17 1.95
N PHE A 279 -6.04 -16.18 3.12
CA PHE A 279 -5.32 -15.01 3.60
C PHE A 279 -3.86 -15.02 3.12
N GLY A 280 -3.45 -13.92 2.50
CA GLY A 280 -2.09 -13.68 2.03
C GLY A 280 -1.25 -12.89 3.03
N GLU A 281 -1.88 -12.22 4.01
CA GLU A 281 -1.17 -11.35 4.94
C GLU A 281 -1.82 -11.33 6.32
N PHE A 282 -0.97 -11.25 7.33
CA PHE A 282 -1.26 -10.87 8.71
C PHE A 282 -0.21 -9.89 9.18
N ALA A 283 -0.61 -8.73 9.67
CA ALA A 283 0.33 -7.72 10.14
C ALA A 283 -0.14 -7.03 11.43
N ILE A 284 0.83 -6.41 12.11
CA ILE A 284 0.61 -5.59 13.30
C ILE A 284 1.11 -4.18 13.03
N GLY A 285 0.19 -3.20 13.11
CA GLY A 285 0.48 -1.78 12.97
C GLY A 285 1.18 -1.22 14.22
N VAL A 286 2.24 -0.43 13.99
CA VAL A 286 3.09 0.10 15.08
C VAL A 286 3.44 1.58 14.92
N ASN A 287 2.86 2.30 13.97
CA ASN A 287 3.15 3.72 13.80
C ASN A 287 2.50 4.54 14.92
N PRO A 288 3.29 5.17 15.81
CA PRO A 288 2.76 5.82 17.02
C PRO A 288 1.91 7.06 16.76
N TYR A 289 1.89 7.56 15.53
CA TYR A 289 1.13 8.74 15.13
C TYR A 289 -0.16 8.40 14.36
N VAL A 290 -0.34 7.15 13.92
CA VAL A 290 -1.57 6.69 13.27
C VAL A 290 -2.43 6.01 14.33
N LEU A 291 -3.49 6.68 14.79
CA LEU A 291 -4.32 6.21 15.91
C LEU A 291 -5.77 5.94 15.50
N GLU A 292 -6.22 6.50 14.39
CA GLU A 292 -7.60 6.43 13.90
C GLU A 292 -7.62 6.06 12.41
N PRO A 293 -8.63 5.31 11.96
CA PRO A 293 -8.79 4.98 10.54
C PRO A 293 -9.17 6.22 9.73
N MET A 294 -8.66 6.31 8.50
CA MET A 294 -8.95 7.42 7.60
C MET A 294 -9.38 6.97 6.20
N LYS A 295 -9.67 5.69 6.01
CA LYS A 295 -10.09 5.09 4.75
C LYS A 295 -9.03 5.17 3.64
N ASP A 296 -7.77 5.23 4.01
CA ASP A 296 -6.64 5.07 3.09
C ASP A 296 -5.73 3.95 3.61
N ILE A 297 -5.56 2.90 2.79
CA ILE A 297 -4.85 1.67 3.15
C ILE A 297 -3.42 1.95 3.62
N LEU A 298 -2.68 2.90 3.01
CA LEU A 298 -1.30 3.20 3.42
C LEU A 298 -1.21 3.74 4.86
N PHE A 299 -2.30 4.30 5.40
CA PHE A 299 -2.36 4.76 6.79
C PHE A 299 -3.00 3.72 7.70
N ASP A 300 -4.13 3.16 7.29
CA ASP A 300 -4.96 2.32 8.16
C ASP A 300 -4.25 1.00 8.54
N GLU A 301 -3.41 0.45 7.69
CA GLU A 301 -2.54 -0.68 8.00
C GLU A 301 -1.51 -0.38 9.11
N LYS A 302 -1.16 0.87 9.31
CA LYS A 302 -0.11 1.31 10.23
C LYS A 302 -0.65 1.75 11.59
N ILE A 303 -1.99 1.66 11.84
CA ILE A 303 -2.60 2.07 13.11
C ILE A 303 -1.92 1.36 14.27
N CYS A 304 -1.42 2.15 15.23
CA CYS A 304 -0.67 1.65 16.37
C CYS A 304 -1.50 0.70 17.24
N GLY A 305 -1.02 -0.53 17.40
CA GLY A 305 -1.68 -1.55 18.20
C GLY A 305 -2.86 -2.25 17.50
N SER A 306 -3.10 -1.97 16.23
CA SER A 306 -4.03 -2.73 15.40
C SER A 306 -3.37 -3.95 14.80
N PHE A 307 -4.20 -4.85 14.27
CA PHE A 307 -3.75 -5.86 13.32
C PHE A 307 -4.63 -5.78 12.07
N HIS A 308 -4.11 -6.27 10.96
CA HIS A 308 -4.91 -6.52 9.76
C HIS A 308 -4.68 -7.92 9.21
N LEU A 309 -5.68 -8.40 8.51
CA LEU A 309 -5.71 -9.68 7.81
C LEU A 309 -6.25 -9.44 6.41
N THR A 310 -5.44 -9.75 5.41
CA THR A 310 -5.77 -9.46 4.01
C THR A 310 -5.99 -10.76 3.23
N PRO A 311 -7.20 -11.01 2.71
CA PRO A 311 -7.43 -12.10 1.77
C PRO A 311 -6.70 -11.85 0.45
N GLY A 312 -6.28 -12.92 -0.22
CA GLY A 312 -5.66 -12.87 -1.53
C GLY A 312 -4.22 -13.36 -1.56
N MET A 313 -3.43 -12.84 -2.50
CA MET A 313 -2.05 -13.24 -2.74
C MET A 313 -1.12 -12.94 -1.57
N CYS A 314 -0.18 -13.84 -1.27
CA CYS A 314 0.91 -13.56 -0.34
C CYS A 314 2.10 -12.88 -1.03
N TYR A 315 2.88 -12.14 -0.27
CA TYR A 315 4.13 -11.55 -0.74
C TYR A 315 5.24 -12.59 -0.89
N GLU A 316 6.21 -12.33 -1.78
CA GLU A 316 7.33 -13.25 -2.04
C GLU A 316 8.28 -13.40 -0.84
N ASP A 317 8.40 -12.39 0.00
CA ASP A 317 9.24 -12.35 1.20
C ASP A 317 8.54 -12.85 2.47
N ALA A 318 7.23 -13.12 2.41
CA ALA A 318 6.44 -13.83 3.42
C ALA A 318 5.53 -14.90 2.77
N PRO A 319 6.10 -15.93 2.09
CA PRO A 319 5.33 -16.81 1.24
C PRO A 319 4.58 -17.87 2.05
N ASN A 320 3.26 -17.96 1.88
CA ASN A 320 2.44 -19.06 2.37
C ASN A 320 1.89 -19.97 1.24
N GLY A 321 2.29 -19.68 0.00
CA GLY A 321 1.88 -20.44 -1.19
C GLY A 321 0.52 -20.05 -1.76
N ASN A 322 -0.20 -19.11 -1.15
CA ASN A 322 -1.46 -18.63 -1.71
C ASN A 322 -1.21 -17.71 -2.92
N LYS A 323 -1.93 -17.98 -4.00
CA LYS A 323 -1.89 -17.19 -5.23
C LYS A 323 -3.29 -16.70 -5.53
N SER A 324 -3.40 -15.42 -5.86
CA SER A 324 -4.63 -14.77 -6.30
C SER A 324 -4.29 -13.70 -7.32
N SER A 325 -5.24 -13.29 -8.15
CA SER A 325 -5.04 -12.30 -9.23
C SER A 325 -5.50 -10.90 -8.83
#